data_536ab2ae01b8188b6f4a4b4de0e15aeb
#
_entry.id   536ab2ae01b8188b6f4a4b4de0e15aeb
#
_cell.length_a   1.000
_cell.length_b   1.000
_cell.length_c   1.000
_cell.angle_alpha   90.00
_cell.angle_beta   90.00
_cell.angle_gamma   90.00
#
_symmetry.space_group_name_H-M   'P 1'
#
loop_
_entity.id
_entity.type
_entity.pdbx_description
1 polymer ?
#
loop_
_entity_poly.entity_id
_entity_poly.type
_entity_poly.pdbx_seq_one_letter_code
_entity_poly.pdbx_strand_id
1 'polypeptide(L)'
;MFKRTIKIIIWTITGLYLTIVTLLHIPFIQNTIGECVGDALSANLGTKVSIGRVDLGFVNRIIIDDSQMLDQQNKQMLTVSRISVKVNLLALANGQIEITSAQFFGLNANLYKATPETKPNFQFVIDSLASKDTTKQQTPINLQINSLIIRNSSVRYRLLSSASVANRFSPNDIEAQNISAHFIVNRITNDSLNVKVKRLSLNERCGFT
;
A
#
# COMPACT_ATOMS: atom_id res chain seq x y z
N MET A 1 -35.90 10.79 34.29
CA MET A 1 -34.51 11.25 34.28
C MET A 1 -33.64 10.43 33.31
N PHE A 2 -33.56 9.15 33.43
CA PHE A 2 -32.72 8.24 32.62
C PHE A 2 -32.82 8.39 31.09
N LYS A 3 -34.04 8.46 30.52
CA LYS A 3 -34.26 8.66 29.05
C LYS A 3 -33.72 9.99 28.53
N ARG A 4 -33.69 11.04 29.34
CA ARG A 4 -33.20 12.37 28.97
C ARG A 4 -31.65 12.37 28.93
N THR A 5 -31.03 11.72 29.89
CA THR A 5 -29.57 11.57 29.97
C THR A 5 -29.03 10.75 28.79
N ILE A 6 -29.70 9.63 28.43
CA ILE A 6 -29.33 8.82 27.26
C ILE A 6 -29.42 9.64 25.98
N LYS A 7 -30.49 10.44 25.78
CA LYS A 7 -30.62 11.31 24.62
C LYS A 7 -29.45 12.30 24.52
N ILE A 8 -29.11 12.95 25.64
CA ILE A 8 -27.98 13.89 25.67
C ILE A 8 -26.68 13.20 25.27
N ILE A 9 -26.37 12.02 25.84
CA ILE A 9 -25.18 11.25 25.52
C ILE A 9 -25.12 10.90 24.01
N ILE A 10 -26.24 10.41 23.46
CA ILE A 10 -26.29 10.06 22.02
C ILE A 10 -26.03 11.31 21.16
N TRP A 11 -26.67 12.44 21.44
CA TRP A 11 -26.47 13.66 20.68
C TRP A 11 -25.04 14.20 20.80
N THR A 12 -24.44 14.11 21.99
CA THR A 12 -23.02 14.50 22.20
C THR A 12 -22.09 13.63 21.38
N ILE A 13 -22.27 12.31 21.43
CA ILE A 13 -21.43 11.36 20.63
C ILE A 13 -21.64 11.61 19.13
N THR A 14 -22.87 11.79 18.68
CA THR A 14 -23.17 12.08 17.28
C THR A 14 -22.56 13.40 16.83
N GLY A 15 -22.67 14.45 17.64
CA GLY A 15 -22.05 15.75 17.37
C GLY A 15 -20.53 15.66 17.29
N LEU A 16 -19.89 14.98 18.24
CA LEU A 16 -18.45 14.74 18.22
C LEU A 16 -18.00 13.95 16.98
N TYR A 17 -18.74 12.89 16.64
CA TYR A 17 -18.47 12.11 15.43
C TYR A 17 -18.55 12.97 14.16
N LEU A 18 -19.61 13.75 13.99
CA LEU A 18 -19.78 14.65 12.85
C LEU A 18 -18.66 15.70 12.78
N THR A 19 -18.25 16.26 13.90
CA THR A 19 -17.14 17.22 13.97
C THR A 19 -15.84 16.57 13.50
N ILE A 20 -15.49 15.39 14.00
CA ILE A 20 -14.28 14.66 13.60
C ILE A 20 -14.32 14.34 12.11
N VAL A 21 -15.43 13.81 11.59
CA VAL A 21 -15.58 13.50 10.17
C VAL A 21 -15.42 14.76 9.33
N THR A 22 -16.04 15.87 9.71
CA THR A 22 -15.91 17.15 8.97
C THR A 22 -14.46 17.64 8.95
N LEU A 23 -13.77 17.60 10.09
CA LEU A 23 -12.36 18.01 10.19
C LEU A 23 -11.47 17.16 9.28
N LEU A 24 -11.68 15.84 9.24
CA LEU A 24 -10.91 14.92 8.41
C LEU A 24 -11.19 15.06 6.90
N HIS A 25 -12.24 15.77 6.50
CA HIS A 25 -12.51 16.10 5.10
C HIS A 25 -11.93 17.46 4.67
N ILE A 26 -11.25 18.18 5.56
CA ILE A 26 -10.56 19.42 5.21
C ILE A 26 -9.27 19.07 4.46
N PRO A 27 -9.06 19.57 3.22
CA PRO A 27 -7.89 19.19 2.40
C PRO A 27 -6.55 19.47 3.08
N PHE A 28 -6.46 20.56 3.84
CA PHE A 28 -5.25 20.89 4.60
C PHE A 28 -4.89 19.79 5.62
N ILE A 29 -5.88 19.28 6.36
CA ILE A 29 -5.68 18.21 7.35
C ILE A 29 -5.29 16.91 6.65
N GLN A 30 -5.94 16.58 5.53
CA GLN A 30 -5.64 15.41 4.72
C GLN A 30 -4.20 15.40 4.20
N ASN A 31 -3.71 16.54 3.70
CA ASN A 31 -2.35 16.69 3.22
C ASN A 31 -1.34 16.58 4.38
N THR A 32 -1.61 17.24 5.51
CA THR A 32 -0.73 17.16 6.69
C THR A 32 -0.62 15.73 7.22
N ILE A 33 -1.72 14.98 7.23
CA ILE A 33 -1.69 13.54 7.57
C ILE A 33 -0.84 12.78 6.55
N GLY A 34 -1.01 13.05 5.26
CA GLY A 34 -0.21 12.46 4.19
C GLY A 34 1.29 12.69 4.37
N GLU A 35 1.70 13.91 4.64
CA GLU A 35 3.09 14.28 4.93
C GLU A 35 3.62 13.52 6.16
N CYS A 36 2.89 13.53 7.26
CA CYS A 36 3.29 12.83 8.49
C CYS A 36 3.47 11.31 8.27
N VAL A 37 2.57 10.68 7.52
CA VAL A 37 2.68 9.25 7.18
C VAL A 37 3.85 9.01 6.22
N GLY A 38 4.05 9.88 5.23
CA GLY A 38 5.18 9.82 4.30
C GLY A 38 6.52 9.91 5.02
N ASP A 39 6.66 10.85 5.95
CA ASP A 39 7.87 11.03 6.77
C ASP A 39 8.14 9.82 7.67
N ALA A 40 7.11 9.29 8.32
CA ALA A 40 7.22 8.09 9.15
C ALA A 40 7.66 6.87 8.33
N LEU A 41 7.10 6.68 7.14
CA LEU A 41 7.50 5.61 6.22
C LEU A 41 8.93 5.83 5.69
N SER A 42 9.30 7.08 5.36
CA SER A 42 10.64 7.43 4.92
C SER A 42 11.69 7.08 5.97
N ALA A 43 11.42 7.41 7.23
CA ALA A 43 12.31 7.09 8.35
C ALA A 43 12.45 5.58 8.57
N ASN A 44 11.36 4.82 8.42
CA ASN A 44 11.38 3.36 8.59
C ASN A 44 12.06 2.62 7.44
N LEU A 45 11.85 3.08 6.20
CA LEU A 45 12.38 2.43 5.00
C LEU A 45 13.77 2.94 4.61
N GLY A 46 14.24 4.04 5.22
CA GLY A 46 15.51 4.67 4.88
C GLY A 46 15.55 5.22 3.45
N THR A 47 14.40 5.60 2.90
CA THR A 47 14.27 6.21 1.57
C THR A 47 13.12 7.20 1.54
N LYS A 48 13.07 8.07 0.53
CA LYS A 48 12.01 9.06 0.40
C LYS A 48 10.70 8.42 -0.03
N VAL A 49 9.68 8.55 0.82
CA VAL A 49 8.29 8.22 0.54
C VAL A 49 7.48 9.51 0.61
N SER A 50 6.71 9.78 -0.42
CA SER A 50 5.80 10.93 -0.48
C SER A 50 4.36 10.43 -0.61
N ILE A 51 3.46 11.04 0.14
CA ILE A 51 2.03 10.78 0.09
C ILE A 51 1.34 12.13 -0.10
N GLY A 52 0.51 12.25 -1.14
CA GLY A 52 -0.18 13.50 -1.42
C GLY A 52 -1.29 13.76 -0.41
N ARG A 53 -2.24 12.85 -0.31
CA ARG A 53 -3.43 13.03 0.52
C ARG A 53 -3.88 11.73 1.16
N VAL A 54 -4.33 11.81 2.42
CA VAL A 54 -5.00 10.72 3.11
C VAL A 54 -6.43 11.14 3.44
N ASP A 55 -7.41 10.37 2.97
CA ASP A 55 -8.83 10.62 3.17
C ASP A 55 -9.51 9.42 3.83
N LEU A 56 -10.60 9.70 4.53
CA LEU A 56 -11.49 8.68 5.05
C LEU A 56 -12.63 8.42 4.07
N GLY A 57 -12.62 7.26 3.46
CA GLY A 57 -13.74 6.77 2.69
C GLY A 57 -14.89 6.30 3.59
N PHE A 58 -15.96 5.86 2.94
CA PHE A 58 -17.18 5.44 3.64
C PHE A 58 -16.91 4.32 4.65
N VAL A 59 -17.36 4.51 5.87
CA VAL A 59 -17.36 3.63 7.06
C VAL A 59 -15.94 3.29 7.57
N ASN A 60 -15.19 2.41 6.92
CA ASN A 60 -13.93 1.86 7.44
C ASN A 60 -12.82 1.81 6.37
N ARG A 61 -12.89 2.70 5.42
CA ARG A 61 -11.95 2.76 4.31
C ARG A 61 -11.00 3.94 4.47
N ILE A 62 -9.72 3.70 4.31
CA ILE A 62 -8.69 4.74 4.18
C ILE A 62 -8.31 4.82 2.71
N ILE A 63 -8.31 6.01 2.16
CA ILE A 63 -7.92 6.30 0.78
C ILE A 63 -6.65 7.13 0.85
N ILE A 64 -5.64 6.71 0.10
CA ILE A 64 -4.36 7.38 -0.01
C ILE A 64 -4.16 7.70 -1.49
N ASP A 65 -4.08 8.98 -1.83
CA ASP A 65 -3.88 9.45 -3.18
C ASP A 65 -2.42 9.89 -3.40
N ASP A 66 -1.94 9.71 -4.63
CA ASP A 66 -0.65 10.23 -5.13
C ASP A 66 0.55 9.83 -4.27
N SER A 67 0.74 8.53 -4.12
CA SER A 67 1.88 7.98 -3.38
C SER A 67 3.07 7.72 -4.29
N GLN A 68 4.26 8.04 -3.81
CA GLN A 68 5.52 7.81 -4.50
C GLN A 68 6.59 7.31 -3.54
N MET A 69 7.40 6.37 -4.01
CA MET A 69 8.57 5.86 -3.28
C MET A 69 9.79 5.86 -4.19
N LEU A 70 10.91 6.37 -3.68
CA LEU A 70 12.20 6.28 -4.34
C LEU A 70 12.92 4.99 -3.91
N ASP A 71 13.90 4.57 -4.69
CA ASP A 71 14.84 3.53 -4.28
C ASP A 71 16.02 4.12 -3.50
N GLN A 72 16.94 3.28 -3.07
CA GLN A 72 18.13 3.68 -2.32
C GLN A 72 19.13 4.53 -3.15
N GLN A 73 18.93 4.64 -4.47
CA GLN A 73 19.68 5.49 -5.39
C GLN A 73 18.92 6.78 -5.74
N ASN A 74 17.84 7.12 -5.00
CA ASN A 74 16.96 8.27 -5.24
C ASN A 74 16.27 8.25 -6.61
N LYS A 75 16.10 7.08 -7.24
CA LYS A 75 15.31 6.92 -8.45
C LYS A 75 13.87 6.53 -8.11
N GLN A 76 12.93 6.99 -8.92
CA GLN A 76 11.53 6.64 -8.76
C GLN A 76 11.33 5.13 -8.97
N MET A 77 11.03 4.42 -7.89
CA MET A 77 10.81 2.99 -7.88
C MET A 77 9.33 2.64 -7.99
N LEU A 78 8.50 3.33 -7.24
CA LEU A 78 7.07 3.05 -7.15
C LEU A 78 6.25 4.33 -7.18
N THR A 79 5.17 4.34 -7.97
CA THR A 79 4.11 5.34 -7.87
C THR A 79 2.75 4.66 -7.85
N VAL A 80 1.81 5.23 -7.13
CA VAL A 80 0.44 4.73 -7.06
C VAL A 80 -0.50 5.91 -7.06
N SER A 81 -1.42 5.97 -8.02
CA SER A 81 -2.40 7.06 -8.09
C SER A 81 -3.39 6.99 -6.92
N ARG A 82 -3.83 5.78 -6.55
CA ARG A 82 -4.72 5.58 -5.40
C ARG A 82 -4.53 4.24 -4.75
N ILE A 83 -4.39 4.25 -3.42
CA ILE A 83 -4.45 3.08 -2.56
C ILE A 83 -5.75 3.19 -1.73
N SER A 84 -6.52 2.12 -1.66
CA SER A 84 -7.71 2.07 -0.81
C SER A 84 -7.66 0.83 0.05
N VAL A 85 -7.60 1.01 1.37
CA VAL A 85 -7.54 -0.09 2.33
C VAL A 85 -8.80 -0.10 3.19
N LYS A 86 -9.28 -1.29 3.51
CA LYS A 86 -10.30 -1.51 4.54
C LYS A 86 -9.62 -1.91 5.83
N VAL A 87 -9.95 -1.20 6.89
CA VAL A 87 -9.45 -1.49 8.25
C VAL A 87 -10.56 -2.07 9.12
N ASN A 88 -10.20 -2.92 10.07
CA ASN A 88 -11.10 -3.39 11.10
C ASN A 88 -11.20 -2.34 12.20
N LEU A 89 -12.35 -1.67 12.31
CA LEU A 89 -12.55 -0.58 13.29
C LEU A 89 -12.51 -1.07 14.74
N LEU A 90 -12.94 -2.31 15.02
CA LEU A 90 -12.89 -2.86 16.36
C LEU A 90 -11.45 -3.14 16.79
N ALA A 91 -10.63 -3.68 15.88
CA ALA A 91 -9.20 -3.85 16.11
C ALA A 91 -8.50 -2.51 16.31
N LEU A 92 -8.83 -1.51 15.48
CA LEU A 92 -8.28 -0.16 15.58
C LEU A 92 -8.62 0.50 16.93
N ALA A 93 -9.83 0.33 17.43
CA ALA A 93 -10.26 0.83 18.75
C ALA A 93 -9.44 0.20 19.91
N ASN A 94 -8.88 -1.00 19.69
CA ASN A 94 -8.00 -1.69 20.63
C ASN A 94 -6.50 -1.43 20.35
N GLY A 95 -6.18 -0.42 19.52
CA GLY A 95 -4.80 -0.06 19.19
C GLY A 95 -4.11 -1.02 18.22
N GLN A 96 -4.85 -1.87 17.52
CA GLN A 96 -4.33 -2.82 16.53
C GLN A 96 -4.72 -2.38 15.11
N ILE A 97 -3.78 -2.40 14.19
CA ILE A 97 -4.05 -2.12 12.78
C ILE A 97 -4.27 -3.45 12.06
N GLU A 98 -5.52 -3.72 11.69
CA GLU A 98 -5.89 -4.90 10.92
C GLU A 98 -6.43 -4.47 9.55
N ILE A 99 -5.73 -4.85 8.47
CA ILE A 99 -6.12 -4.56 7.10
C ILE A 99 -6.76 -5.81 6.50
N THR A 100 -8.05 -5.69 6.13
CA THR A 100 -8.82 -6.81 5.59
C THR A 100 -8.89 -6.83 4.06
N SER A 101 -8.69 -5.69 3.40
CA SER A 101 -8.68 -5.57 1.94
C SER A 101 -7.83 -4.40 1.51
N ALA A 102 -7.08 -4.57 0.43
CA ALA A 102 -6.32 -3.52 -0.21
C ALA A 102 -6.61 -3.45 -1.72
N GLN A 103 -6.69 -2.24 -2.24
CA GLN A 103 -6.88 -1.97 -3.67
C GLN A 103 -5.86 -0.94 -4.13
N PHE A 104 -5.19 -1.23 -5.23
CA PHE A 104 -4.21 -0.36 -5.87
C PHE A 104 -4.71 0.03 -7.26
N PHE A 105 -4.72 1.32 -7.54
CA PHE A 105 -5.06 1.87 -8.85
C PHE A 105 -3.88 2.67 -9.39
N GLY A 106 -3.52 2.42 -10.65
CA GLY A 106 -2.45 3.14 -11.32
C GLY A 106 -1.09 2.92 -10.64
N LEU A 107 -0.83 1.70 -10.19
CA LEU A 107 0.48 1.31 -9.67
C LEU A 107 1.47 1.24 -10.83
N ASN A 108 2.56 2.00 -10.75
CA ASN A 108 3.71 1.90 -11.62
C ASN A 108 4.93 1.48 -10.79
N ALA A 109 5.50 0.33 -11.12
CA ALA A 109 6.71 -0.18 -10.46
C ALA A 109 7.86 -0.29 -11.46
N ASN A 110 8.98 0.37 -11.14
CA ASN A 110 10.23 0.29 -11.89
C ASN A 110 11.28 -0.44 -11.07
N LEU A 111 11.35 -1.73 -11.29
CA LEU A 111 12.19 -2.66 -10.53
C LEU A 111 13.41 -3.03 -11.36
N TYR A 112 14.57 -3.15 -10.74
CA TYR A 112 15.76 -3.56 -11.43
C TYR A 112 16.80 -4.22 -10.51
N LYS A 113 17.70 -4.96 -11.13
CA LYS A 113 18.99 -5.40 -10.58
C LYS A 113 20.11 -4.86 -11.45
N ALA A 114 21.21 -4.45 -10.86
CA ALA A 114 22.38 -4.02 -11.63
C ALA A 114 23.05 -5.21 -12.34
N THR A 115 23.38 -6.25 -11.59
CA THR A 115 23.94 -7.52 -12.07
C THR A 115 23.21 -8.70 -11.43
N PRO A 116 23.36 -9.95 -11.91
CA PRO A 116 22.73 -11.12 -11.30
C PRO A 116 23.07 -11.32 -9.81
N GLU A 117 24.25 -10.87 -9.38
CA GLU A 117 24.76 -11.04 -8.02
C GLU A 117 24.27 -9.93 -7.08
N THR A 118 23.85 -8.77 -7.62
CA THR A 118 23.39 -7.64 -6.79
C THR A 118 21.98 -7.88 -6.27
N LYS A 119 21.66 -7.24 -5.15
CA LYS A 119 20.28 -7.21 -4.65
C LYS A 119 19.40 -6.32 -5.55
N PRO A 120 18.10 -6.65 -5.72
CA PRO A 120 17.19 -5.79 -6.45
C PRO A 120 16.96 -4.46 -5.72
N ASN A 121 16.60 -3.41 -6.46
CA ASN A 121 16.38 -2.07 -5.91
C ASN A 121 15.26 -1.99 -4.87
N PHE A 122 14.40 -2.99 -4.78
CA PHE A 122 13.31 -3.10 -3.81
C PHE A 122 13.63 -4.00 -2.60
N GLN A 123 14.83 -4.56 -2.51
CA GLN A 123 15.19 -5.49 -1.42
C GLN A 123 15.04 -4.88 -0.04
N PHE A 124 15.37 -3.60 0.12
CA PHE A 124 15.25 -2.88 1.38
C PHE A 124 13.81 -2.85 1.92
N VAL A 125 12.81 -2.85 1.04
CA VAL A 125 11.39 -2.92 1.45
C VAL A 125 11.10 -4.29 2.07
N ILE A 126 11.58 -5.36 1.43
CA ILE A 126 11.42 -6.73 1.94
C ILE A 126 12.14 -6.87 3.27
N ASP A 127 13.38 -6.39 3.35
CA ASP A 127 14.20 -6.45 4.57
C ASP A 127 13.53 -5.68 5.72
N SER A 128 12.95 -4.49 5.46
CA SER A 128 12.19 -3.71 6.45
C SER A 128 10.92 -4.42 6.95
N LEU A 129 10.21 -5.09 6.05
CA LEU A 129 9.00 -5.84 6.42
C LEU A 129 9.33 -7.15 7.17
N ALA A 130 10.49 -7.75 6.88
CA ALA A 130 10.96 -8.96 7.52
C ALA A 130 11.63 -8.70 8.88
N SER A 131 12.19 -7.48 9.09
CA SER A 131 12.88 -7.10 10.32
C SER A 131 11.89 -6.96 11.47
N LYS A 132 11.83 -8.00 12.32
CA LYS A 132 11.17 -7.92 13.62
C LYS A 132 12.13 -7.28 14.64
N ASP A 133 12.28 -5.96 14.56
CA ASP A 133 12.98 -5.24 15.62
C ASP A 133 12.05 -5.18 16.86
N THR A 134 12.26 -6.13 17.80
CA THR A 134 11.47 -6.29 19.02
C THR A 134 11.72 -5.20 20.06
N THR A 135 12.61 -4.24 19.77
CA THR A 135 13.00 -3.19 20.71
C THR A 135 12.18 -1.91 20.60
N LYS A 136 11.42 -1.70 19.54
CA LYS A 136 10.49 -0.58 19.42
C LYS A 136 9.07 -1.08 19.66
N GLN A 137 8.32 -0.41 20.55
CA GLN A 137 6.87 -0.58 20.70
C GLN A 137 6.20 -0.19 19.36
N GLN A 138 6.16 -1.13 18.45
CA GLN A 138 5.43 -0.96 17.19
C GLN A 138 3.99 -1.41 17.43
N THR A 139 3.04 -0.57 17.07
CA THR A 139 1.64 -0.98 16.94
C THR A 139 1.60 -2.23 16.08
N PRO A 140 1.13 -3.37 16.59
CA PRO A 140 1.15 -4.61 15.80
C PRO A 140 0.25 -4.44 14.58
N ILE A 141 0.86 -4.40 13.40
CA ILE A 141 0.14 -4.39 12.13
C ILE A 141 -0.17 -5.83 11.77
N ASN A 142 -1.43 -6.21 11.82
CA ASN A 142 -1.90 -7.52 11.38
C ASN A 142 -2.40 -7.41 9.93
N LEU A 143 -1.64 -7.91 8.99
CA LEU A 143 -2.00 -7.96 7.58
C LEU A 143 -2.80 -9.22 7.28
N GLN A 144 -4.07 -9.22 7.63
CA GLN A 144 -5.02 -10.26 7.19
C GLN A 144 -5.71 -9.81 5.90
N ILE A 145 -4.93 -9.61 4.84
CA ILE A 145 -5.46 -9.15 3.55
C ILE A 145 -6.20 -10.29 2.87
N ASN A 146 -7.51 -10.36 3.07
CA ASN A 146 -8.35 -11.37 2.40
C ASN A 146 -8.52 -11.09 0.91
N SER A 147 -8.41 -9.84 0.49
CA SER A 147 -8.60 -9.42 -0.90
C SER A 147 -7.61 -8.33 -1.27
N LEU A 148 -6.76 -8.61 -2.26
CA LEU A 148 -5.85 -7.67 -2.88
C LEU A 148 -6.28 -7.46 -4.34
N ILE A 149 -6.64 -6.23 -4.69
CA ILE A 149 -7.08 -5.86 -6.04
C ILE A 149 -6.08 -4.86 -6.62
N ILE A 150 -5.62 -5.13 -7.82
CA ILE A 150 -4.74 -4.26 -8.59
C ILE A 150 -5.46 -3.90 -9.88
N ARG A 151 -5.47 -2.64 -10.28
CA ARG A 151 -6.10 -2.17 -11.51
C ARG A 151 -5.28 -1.11 -12.22
N ASN A 152 -5.32 -1.15 -13.54
CA ASN A 152 -4.68 -0.16 -14.41
C ASN A 152 -3.23 0.12 -14.01
N SER A 153 -2.46 -0.94 -13.85
CA SER A 153 -1.11 -0.90 -13.27
C SER A 153 -0.09 -1.38 -14.29
N SER A 154 1.16 -1.00 -14.06
CA SER A 154 2.29 -1.45 -14.87
C SER A 154 3.47 -1.81 -13.98
N VAL A 155 4.22 -2.82 -14.38
CA VAL A 155 5.43 -3.27 -13.71
C VAL A 155 6.51 -3.47 -14.77
N ARG A 156 7.65 -2.85 -14.56
CA ARG A 156 8.84 -3.09 -15.34
C ARG A 156 9.92 -3.68 -14.44
N TYR A 157 10.52 -4.77 -14.89
CA TYR A 157 11.69 -5.37 -14.24
C TYR A 157 12.82 -5.50 -15.22
N ARG A 158 14.05 -5.05 -14.86
CA ARG A 158 15.22 -5.15 -15.71
C ARG A 158 16.46 -5.62 -14.96
N LEU A 159 17.21 -6.50 -15.59
CA LEU A 159 18.60 -6.76 -15.27
C LEU A 159 19.47 -5.83 -16.12
N LEU A 160 20.05 -4.78 -15.50
CA LEU A 160 20.73 -3.71 -16.24
C LEU A 160 21.99 -4.17 -17.00
N SER A 161 22.65 -5.24 -16.53
CA SER A 161 23.80 -5.86 -17.19
C SER A 161 23.42 -6.70 -18.41
N SER A 162 22.12 -6.99 -18.61
CA SER A 162 21.64 -7.77 -19.76
C SER A 162 21.22 -6.85 -20.90
N ALA A 163 21.52 -7.22 -22.14
CA ALA A 163 21.02 -6.50 -23.31
C ALA A 163 19.50 -6.63 -23.41
N SER A 164 18.82 -5.53 -23.69
CA SER A 164 17.39 -5.56 -23.98
C SER A 164 17.15 -6.20 -25.35
N VAL A 165 16.25 -7.17 -25.41
CA VAL A 165 15.89 -7.86 -26.66
C VAL A 165 14.52 -7.40 -27.09
N ALA A 166 14.42 -6.75 -28.25
CA ALA A 166 13.15 -6.33 -28.80
C ALA A 166 12.33 -7.52 -29.34
N ASN A 167 11.01 -7.47 -29.19
CA ASN A 167 10.05 -8.43 -29.74
C ASN A 167 10.23 -9.90 -29.32
N ARG A 168 10.88 -10.13 -28.18
CA ARG A 168 10.99 -11.45 -27.57
C ARG A 168 10.81 -11.34 -26.06
N PHE A 169 10.17 -12.34 -25.48
CA PHE A 169 10.12 -12.45 -24.03
C PHE A 169 11.54 -12.67 -23.47
N SER A 170 11.91 -11.87 -22.50
CA SER A 170 13.16 -12.02 -21.78
C SER A 170 12.88 -11.92 -20.26
N PRO A 171 13.26 -12.93 -19.47
CA PRO A 171 13.11 -12.85 -18.01
C PRO A 171 13.96 -11.75 -17.38
N ASN A 172 14.94 -11.23 -18.14
CA ASN A 172 15.82 -10.14 -17.70
C ASN A 172 15.31 -8.73 -18.09
N ASP A 173 14.25 -8.64 -18.90
CA ASP A 173 13.62 -7.38 -19.29
C ASP A 173 12.12 -7.62 -19.51
N ILE A 174 11.35 -7.54 -18.43
CA ILE A 174 9.91 -7.76 -18.42
C ILE A 174 9.23 -6.39 -18.29
N GLU A 175 8.24 -6.14 -19.14
CA GLU A 175 7.41 -4.95 -19.07
C GLU A 175 5.93 -5.35 -19.21
N ALA A 176 5.25 -5.48 -18.08
CA ALA A 176 3.83 -5.78 -18.03
C ALA A 176 3.02 -4.49 -17.85
N GLN A 177 2.04 -4.28 -18.71
CA GLN A 177 1.17 -3.13 -18.75
C GLN A 177 -0.29 -3.54 -18.62
N ASN A 178 -1.17 -2.58 -18.29
CA ASN A 178 -2.62 -2.79 -18.13
C ASN A 178 -2.96 -3.93 -17.17
N ILE A 179 -2.10 -4.09 -16.13
CA ILE A 179 -2.27 -5.15 -15.14
C ILE A 179 -3.56 -4.92 -14.38
N SER A 180 -4.43 -5.93 -14.42
CA SER A 180 -5.60 -6.05 -13.57
C SER A 180 -5.59 -7.40 -12.89
N ALA A 181 -5.52 -7.42 -11.58
CA ALA A 181 -5.39 -8.66 -10.81
C ALA A 181 -6.29 -8.64 -9.58
N HIS A 182 -6.77 -9.81 -9.19
CA HIS A 182 -7.47 -10.03 -7.94
C HIS A 182 -6.90 -11.27 -7.26
N PHE A 183 -6.29 -11.04 -6.12
CA PHE A 183 -5.70 -12.08 -5.28
C PHE A 183 -6.51 -12.24 -3.99
N ILE A 184 -6.64 -13.47 -3.54
CA ILE A 184 -7.01 -13.78 -2.16
C ILE A 184 -5.75 -14.22 -1.45
N VAL A 185 -5.44 -13.54 -0.37
CA VAL A 185 -4.31 -13.88 0.48
C VAL A 185 -4.85 -14.63 1.68
N ASN A 186 -4.65 -15.95 1.70
CA ASN A 186 -5.16 -16.80 2.77
C ASN A 186 -4.26 -16.74 4.01
N ARG A 187 -2.95 -16.63 3.81
CA ARG A 187 -1.97 -16.59 4.90
C ARG A 187 -0.66 -15.99 4.45
N ILE A 188 -0.13 -15.11 5.28
CA ILE A 188 1.25 -14.61 5.17
C ILE A 188 1.95 -14.99 6.47
N THR A 189 2.99 -15.81 6.37
CA THR A 189 3.90 -16.15 7.46
C THR A 189 5.33 -15.86 7.02
N ASN A 190 6.30 -15.88 7.95
CA ASN A 190 7.71 -15.66 7.61
C ASN A 190 8.24 -16.66 6.57
N ASP A 191 7.68 -17.88 6.54
CA ASP A 191 8.19 -18.99 5.74
C ASP A 191 7.25 -19.41 4.60
N SER A 192 6.03 -18.88 4.57
CA SER A 192 5.04 -19.27 3.56
C SER A 192 4.08 -18.15 3.19
N LEU A 193 3.85 -18.02 1.89
CA LEU A 193 2.86 -17.12 1.30
C LEU A 193 1.82 -17.96 0.55
N ASN A 194 0.58 -18.01 1.08
CA ASN A 194 -0.52 -18.70 0.41
C ASN A 194 -1.43 -17.67 -0.26
N VAL A 195 -1.33 -17.58 -1.59
CA VAL A 195 -2.08 -16.65 -2.41
C VAL A 195 -2.86 -17.42 -3.48
N LYS A 196 -4.15 -17.14 -3.58
CA LYS A 196 -5.01 -17.64 -4.67
C LYS A 196 -5.25 -16.53 -5.67
N VAL A 197 -4.85 -16.75 -6.92
CA VAL A 197 -5.15 -15.85 -8.03
C VAL A 197 -6.57 -16.12 -8.49
N LYS A 198 -7.47 -15.13 -8.35
CA LYS A 198 -8.85 -15.22 -8.87
C LYS A 198 -8.94 -14.73 -10.30
N ARG A 199 -8.21 -13.67 -10.62
CA ARG A 199 -8.15 -13.07 -11.94
C ARG A 199 -6.78 -12.43 -12.13
N LEU A 200 -6.23 -12.59 -13.31
CA LEU A 200 -5.05 -11.88 -13.77
C LEU A 200 -5.24 -11.57 -15.24
N SER A 201 -5.06 -10.33 -15.62
CA SER A 201 -4.99 -9.84 -16.99
C SER A 201 -3.85 -8.86 -17.07
N LEU A 202 -3.01 -8.99 -18.07
CA LEU A 202 -1.89 -8.09 -18.33
C LEU A 202 -1.51 -8.18 -19.83
N ASN A 203 -0.81 -7.16 -20.30
CA ASN A 203 -0.19 -7.15 -21.62
C ASN A 203 1.32 -7.04 -21.42
N GLU A 204 2.09 -7.94 -21.98
CA GLU A 204 3.54 -7.88 -21.97
C GLU A 204 4.05 -7.26 -23.28
N ARG A 205 5.15 -6.52 -23.24
CA ARG A 205 5.70 -5.75 -24.37
C ARG A 205 5.97 -6.62 -25.63
N CYS A 206 6.31 -7.87 -25.48
CA CYS A 206 6.53 -8.79 -26.60
C CYS A 206 5.23 -9.31 -27.26
N GLY A 207 4.03 -8.87 -26.81
CA GLY A 207 2.73 -9.26 -27.33
C GLY A 207 2.08 -10.45 -26.62
N PHE A 208 2.65 -10.88 -25.49
CA PHE A 208 2.01 -11.87 -24.63
C PHE A 208 0.85 -11.21 -23.84
N THR A 209 -0.35 -11.81 -23.90
CA THR A 209 -1.56 -11.32 -23.22
C THR A 209 -2.24 -12.41 -22.42
#